data_7824871a4850268c830c8f8b3f34c5b4
#
_entry.id   7824871a4850268c830c8f8b3f34c5b4
#
_cell.length_a   1.000
_cell.length_b   1.000
_cell.length_c   1.000
_cell.angle_alpha   90.00
_cell.angle_beta   90.00
_cell.angle_gamma   90.00
#
_symmetry.space_group_name_H-M   'P 1'
#
loop_
_entity.id
_entity.type
_entity.pdbx_description
1 polymer ?
#
loop_
_entity_poly.entity_id
_entity_poly.type
_entity_poly.pdbx_seq_one_letter_code
_entity_poly.pdbx_strand_id
1 'polypeptide(L)'
;EGMISIDDRLEINFGTGVYSAPHDIALGDLNGDGLLDVVASEYGDITDDFESHTCIFINTSHHQNFSFDAPLIISGDGYEGYVQLQDINGNGKLDIVTLRTSWHQMGVYLNTTENDDVSFSNKIIIEDDDGTYTDGWLYVDPRPAFADLNGDGMIDMVTTAYSTDRRDVYIYSNISTEENIDFNLELIVQSGGEHADWPTDYDWSAYSPALADIDGDGKLDIIVANGTCIGCSPSGISILRNTSTDSELGFEYEYSDFYQYQSNSVSVGIGVSDLNGDGKPDLL
;
A
#
# COMPACT_ATOMS: atom_id res chain seq x y z
N GLU A 1 24.64 -22.39 15.79
CA GLU A 1 24.53 -20.96 15.42
C GLU A 1 25.10 -20.83 14.01
N GLY A 2 24.24 -20.95 12.99
CA GLY A 2 24.64 -20.74 11.60
C GLY A 2 24.75 -19.23 11.33
N MET A 3 25.95 -18.75 11.05
CA MET A 3 26.09 -17.42 10.47
C MET A 3 25.45 -17.45 9.08
N ILE A 4 24.50 -16.56 8.82
CA ILE A 4 24.02 -16.31 7.46
C ILE A 4 25.20 -15.64 6.74
N SER A 5 25.75 -16.31 5.74
CA SER A 5 26.76 -15.71 4.86
C SER A 5 26.06 -14.80 3.87
N ILE A 6 26.52 -13.54 3.78
CA ILE A 6 26.03 -12.57 2.80
C ILE A 6 26.60 -12.88 1.38
N ASP A 7 27.44 -13.90 1.25
CA ASP A 7 28.11 -14.25 -0.01
C ASP A 7 27.22 -15.04 -1.00
N ASP A 8 26.05 -15.55 -0.55
CA ASP A 8 25.12 -16.31 -1.37
C ASP A 8 23.93 -15.43 -1.87
N ARG A 9 24.24 -14.27 -2.44
CA ARG A 9 23.19 -13.44 -3.08
C ARG A 9 22.83 -14.00 -4.45
N LEU A 10 21.53 -14.11 -4.72
CA LEU A 10 20.99 -14.32 -6.05
C LEU A 10 20.68 -12.95 -6.66
N GLU A 11 21.21 -12.67 -7.83
CA GLU A 11 20.82 -11.49 -8.61
C GLU A 11 19.74 -11.91 -9.61
N ILE A 12 18.55 -11.35 -9.48
CA ILE A 12 17.44 -11.54 -10.41
C ILE A 12 17.50 -10.40 -11.43
N ASN A 13 17.66 -10.75 -12.71
CA ASN A 13 17.67 -9.78 -13.79
C ASN A 13 16.28 -9.72 -14.42
N PHE A 14 15.70 -8.53 -14.45
CA PHE A 14 14.37 -8.28 -14.99
C PHE A 14 14.29 -8.48 -16.52
N GLY A 15 15.40 -8.35 -17.23
CA GLY A 15 15.48 -8.66 -18.67
C GLY A 15 14.81 -7.67 -19.61
N THR A 16 14.26 -6.58 -19.12
CA THR A 16 13.38 -5.66 -19.88
C THR A 16 14.11 -4.50 -20.54
N GLY A 17 15.42 -4.27 -20.28
CA GLY A 17 16.17 -3.22 -20.97
C GLY A 17 17.31 -2.57 -20.18
N VAL A 18 17.96 -1.60 -20.81
CA VAL A 18 19.22 -1.00 -20.32
C VAL A 18 19.01 0.06 -19.22
N TYR A 19 17.77 0.51 -18.98
CA TYR A 19 17.44 1.62 -18.07
C TYR A 19 16.27 1.34 -17.14
N SER A 20 15.86 0.08 -16.98
CA SER A 20 14.80 -0.28 -16.07
C SER A 20 15.30 -0.22 -14.61
N ALA A 21 14.55 0.43 -13.76
CA ALA A 21 14.82 0.49 -12.33
C ALA A 21 13.63 -0.12 -11.58
N PRO A 22 13.83 -1.24 -10.85
CA PRO A 22 12.80 -1.74 -9.96
C PRO A 22 12.46 -0.66 -8.93
N HIS A 23 11.17 -0.43 -8.75
CA HIS A 23 10.67 0.61 -7.88
C HIS A 23 10.13 0.05 -6.57
N ASP A 24 9.38 -1.05 -6.65
CA ASP A 24 8.79 -1.69 -5.49
C ASP A 24 8.74 -3.22 -5.63
N ILE A 25 8.61 -3.91 -4.51
CA ILE A 25 8.59 -5.38 -4.43
C ILE A 25 7.48 -5.81 -3.47
N ALA A 26 6.71 -6.83 -3.88
CA ALA A 26 5.80 -7.57 -3.03
C ALA A 26 6.15 -9.05 -3.02
N LEU A 27 5.91 -9.72 -1.89
CA LEU A 27 6.15 -11.15 -1.71
C LEU A 27 4.85 -11.84 -1.34
N GLY A 28 4.54 -12.97 -1.99
CA GLY A 28 3.37 -13.78 -1.68
C GLY A 28 3.38 -15.08 -2.47
N ASP A 29 2.65 -16.07 -1.99
CA ASP A 29 2.44 -17.34 -2.66
C ASP A 29 1.32 -17.19 -3.70
N LEU A 30 1.70 -17.07 -4.97
CA LEU A 30 0.78 -16.79 -6.07
C LEU A 30 0.19 -18.05 -6.70
N ASN A 31 0.87 -19.18 -6.55
CA ASN A 31 0.47 -20.47 -7.13
C ASN A 31 -0.04 -21.48 -6.12
N GLY A 32 0.05 -21.18 -4.80
CA GLY A 32 -0.42 -22.05 -3.73
C GLY A 32 0.53 -23.20 -3.38
N ASP A 33 1.82 -23.10 -3.73
CA ASP A 33 2.81 -24.14 -3.46
C ASP A 33 3.49 -24.01 -2.08
N GLY A 34 3.22 -22.94 -1.35
CA GLY A 34 3.75 -22.63 -0.02
C GLY A 34 5.10 -21.91 -0.04
N LEU A 35 5.63 -21.56 -1.21
CA LEU A 35 6.83 -20.74 -1.35
C LEU A 35 6.43 -19.28 -1.64
N LEU A 36 7.23 -18.33 -1.17
CA LEU A 36 6.99 -16.92 -1.50
C LEU A 36 7.57 -16.60 -2.89
N ASP A 37 6.69 -16.18 -3.78
CA ASP A 37 7.03 -15.61 -5.08
C ASP A 37 7.39 -14.13 -4.95
N VAL A 38 8.00 -13.57 -5.98
CA VAL A 38 8.40 -12.16 -6.02
C VAL A 38 7.66 -11.46 -7.14
N VAL A 39 6.98 -10.38 -6.80
CA VAL A 39 6.41 -9.44 -7.77
C VAL A 39 7.14 -8.12 -7.64
N ALA A 40 7.61 -7.58 -8.74
CA ALA A 40 8.33 -6.32 -8.74
C ALA A 40 7.78 -5.38 -9.82
N SER A 41 7.53 -4.14 -9.43
CA SER A 41 7.18 -3.08 -10.37
C SER A 41 8.45 -2.41 -10.92
N GLU A 42 8.40 -2.00 -12.18
CA GLU A 42 9.50 -1.38 -12.88
C GLU A 42 9.02 -0.15 -13.64
N TYR A 43 9.73 0.97 -13.47
CA TYR A 43 9.54 2.12 -14.34
C TYR A 43 10.20 1.88 -15.70
N GLY A 44 9.45 2.11 -16.77
CA GLY A 44 10.01 2.17 -18.11
C GLY A 44 10.94 3.36 -18.30
N ASP A 45 11.85 3.24 -19.27
CA ASP A 45 12.75 4.33 -19.65
C ASP A 45 11.94 5.50 -20.24
N ILE A 46 12.32 6.71 -19.87
CA ILE A 46 11.79 7.96 -20.45
C ILE A 46 12.04 8.07 -21.97
N THR A 47 12.85 7.18 -22.56
CA THR A 47 13.15 7.16 -24.00
C THR A 47 12.25 6.24 -24.80
N ASP A 48 11.52 5.29 -24.17
CA ASP A 48 10.69 4.29 -24.83
C ASP A 48 9.22 4.38 -24.36
N ASP A 49 8.52 5.47 -24.70
CA ASP A 49 7.07 5.68 -24.50
C ASP A 49 6.53 5.41 -23.06
N PHE A 50 7.40 5.39 -22.04
CA PHE A 50 7.03 5.22 -20.60
C PHE A 50 6.27 3.92 -20.29
N GLU A 51 6.60 2.82 -20.94
CA GLU A 51 6.04 1.52 -20.57
C GLU A 51 6.55 1.10 -19.19
N SER A 52 5.66 0.89 -18.24
CA SER A 52 5.96 0.22 -16.98
C SER A 52 5.75 -1.28 -17.12
N HIS A 53 6.44 -2.05 -16.29
CA HIS A 53 6.30 -3.50 -16.26
C HIS A 53 6.10 -3.99 -14.84
N THR A 54 5.26 -5.00 -14.68
CA THR A 54 5.18 -5.82 -13.48
C THR A 54 5.79 -7.18 -13.78
N CYS A 55 6.91 -7.47 -13.14
CA CYS A 55 7.65 -8.72 -13.33
C CYS A 55 7.35 -9.68 -12.19
N ILE A 56 6.92 -10.89 -12.52
CA ILE A 56 6.53 -11.93 -11.58
C ILE A 56 7.52 -13.08 -11.70
N PHE A 57 8.15 -13.44 -10.59
CA PHE A 57 9.13 -14.51 -10.49
C PHE A 57 8.58 -15.59 -9.57
N ILE A 58 8.25 -16.74 -10.16
CA ILE A 58 7.77 -17.90 -9.42
C ILE A 58 8.94 -18.60 -8.76
N ASN A 59 8.83 -18.81 -7.47
CA ASN A 59 9.85 -19.42 -6.64
C ASN A 59 9.85 -20.94 -6.81
N THR A 60 10.95 -21.47 -7.32
CA THR A 60 11.17 -22.92 -7.50
C THR A 60 12.29 -23.45 -6.60
N SER A 61 12.56 -22.73 -5.51
CA SER A 61 13.64 -23.05 -4.58
C SER A 61 13.46 -24.40 -3.90
N HIS A 62 14.55 -25.12 -3.75
CA HIS A 62 14.58 -26.40 -3.03
C HIS A 62 15.73 -26.44 -2.02
N HIS A 63 15.41 -26.73 -0.75
CA HIS A 63 16.35 -26.82 0.37
C HIS A 63 17.18 -25.54 0.57
N GLN A 64 18.44 -25.51 0.20
CA GLN A 64 19.33 -24.36 0.37
C GLN A 64 19.67 -23.66 -0.96
N ASN A 65 19.00 -24.04 -2.04
CA ASN A 65 19.22 -23.44 -3.35
C ASN A 65 18.05 -22.54 -3.71
N PHE A 66 18.33 -21.25 -3.85
CA PHE A 66 17.36 -20.30 -4.39
C PHE A 66 17.25 -20.47 -5.90
N SER A 67 16.04 -20.58 -6.42
CA SER A 67 15.77 -20.61 -7.85
C SER A 67 14.39 -19.99 -8.15
N PHE A 68 14.30 -19.37 -9.30
CA PHE A 68 13.06 -18.80 -9.83
C PHE A 68 12.90 -19.20 -11.29
N ASP A 69 11.67 -19.34 -11.73
CA ASP A 69 11.37 -19.49 -13.15
C ASP A 69 11.68 -18.22 -13.94
N ALA A 70 11.66 -18.32 -15.27
CA ALA A 70 11.73 -17.14 -16.11
C ALA A 70 10.55 -16.20 -15.80
N PRO A 71 10.77 -14.86 -15.71
CA PRO A 71 9.73 -13.96 -15.28
C PRO A 71 8.55 -13.92 -16.23
N LEU A 72 7.34 -13.95 -15.68
CA LEU A 72 6.15 -13.51 -16.37
C LEU A 72 6.12 -11.98 -16.33
N ILE A 73 6.00 -11.34 -17.49
CA ILE A 73 6.01 -9.88 -17.60
C ILE A 73 4.62 -9.40 -18.00
N ILE A 74 4.03 -8.54 -17.18
CA ILE A 74 2.80 -7.83 -17.48
C ILE A 74 3.20 -6.41 -17.86
N SER A 75 2.88 -5.99 -19.10
CA SER A 75 3.10 -4.62 -19.54
C SER A 75 2.00 -3.71 -18.99
N GLY A 76 2.40 -2.68 -18.28
CA GLY A 76 1.51 -1.63 -17.78
C GLY A 76 1.31 -0.51 -18.79
N ASP A 77 0.41 0.41 -18.48
CA ASP A 77 0.04 1.56 -19.32
C ASP A 77 0.61 2.89 -18.79
N GLY A 78 1.77 2.86 -18.16
CA GLY A 78 2.49 4.03 -17.65
C GLY A 78 2.84 3.88 -16.16
N TYR A 79 3.47 4.81 -15.56
CA TYR A 79 4.03 5.02 -14.21
C TYR A 79 3.46 4.19 -13.04
N GLU A 80 3.36 2.86 -13.17
CA GLU A 80 3.01 1.96 -12.08
C GLU A 80 4.21 1.81 -11.17
N GLY A 81 4.25 2.60 -10.08
CA GLY A 81 5.41 2.66 -9.19
C GLY A 81 5.35 1.67 -8.04
N TYR A 82 4.15 1.29 -7.57
CA TYR A 82 3.96 0.44 -6.40
C TYR A 82 3.22 -0.82 -6.73
N VAL A 83 3.56 -1.89 -6.00
CA VAL A 83 2.89 -3.19 -6.12
C VAL A 83 2.58 -3.74 -4.74
N GLN A 84 1.37 -4.28 -4.60
CA GLN A 84 0.93 -5.03 -3.43
C GLN A 84 0.22 -6.31 -3.86
N LEU A 85 0.15 -7.27 -2.95
CA LEU A 85 -0.55 -8.54 -3.15
C LEU A 85 -1.68 -8.65 -2.13
N GLN A 86 -2.92 -8.78 -2.62
CA GLN A 86 -4.13 -8.86 -1.80
C GLN A 86 -5.16 -9.75 -2.49
N ASP A 87 -5.92 -10.51 -1.73
CA ASP A 87 -7.10 -11.23 -2.23
C ASP A 87 -8.29 -10.26 -2.29
N ILE A 88 -8.36 -9.50 -3.39
CA ILE A 88 -9.34 -8.40 -3.53
C ILE A 88 -10.76 -8.92 -3.76
N ASN A 89 -10.91 -10.05 -4.45
CA ASN A 89 -12.22 -10.61 -4.79
C ASN A 89 -12.70 -11.74 -3.85
N GLY A 90 -11.94 -12.06 -2.81
CA GLY A 90 -12.28 -13.05 -1.79
C GLY A 90 -12.23 -14.50 -2.28
N ASN A 91 -11.48 -14.79 -3.36
CA ASN A 91 -11.39 -16.13 -3.94
C ASN A 91 -10.29 -17.02 -3.32
N GLY A 92 -9.53 -16.49 -2.37
CA GLY A 92 -8.43 -17.17 -1.69
C GLY A 92 -7.10 -17.13 -2.43
N LYS A 93 -6.98 -16.40 -3.54
CA LYS A 93 -5.75 -16.19 -4.28
C LYS A 93 -5.28 -14.74 -4.17
N LEU A 94 -3.97 -14.53 -4.10
CA LEU A 94 -3.41 -13.19 -4.08
C LEU A 94 -3.46 -12.56 -5.47
N ASP A 95 -4.18 -11.45 -5.60
CA ASP A 95 -4.23 -10.61 -6.78
C ASP A 95 -3.09 -9.59 -6.74
N ILE A 96 -2.72 -9.03 -7.89
CA ILE A 96 -1.71 -7.98 -7.98
C ILE A 96 -2.42 -6.64 -8.02
N VAL A 97 -2.12 -5.78 -7.05
CA VAL A 97 -2.56 -4.39 -7.00
C VAL A 97 -1.40 -3.50 -7.39
N THR A 98 -1.59 -2.68 -8.41
CA THR A 98 -0.61 -1.68 -8.86
C THR A 98 -1.14 -0.27 -8.62
N LEU A 99 -0.25 0.63 -8.24
CA LEU A 99 -0.61 2.02 -7.97
C LEU A 99 0.14 2.95 -8.91
N ARG A 100 -0.61 3.83 -9.53
CA ARG A 100 -0.07 4.84 -10.43
C ARG A 100 0.13 6.14 -9.68
N THR A 101 1.40 6.54 -9.53
CA THR A 101 1.78 7.70 -8.72
C THR A 101 1.29 9.05 -9.26
N SER A 102 0.91 9.13 -10.52
CA SER A 102 0.61 10.41 -11.18
C SER A 102 -0.86 10.64 -11.57
N TRP A 103 -1.74 9.63 -11.41
CA TRP A 103 -3.11 9.71 -11.95
C TRP A 103 -4.19 9.20 -10.99
N HIS A 104 -3.86 8.97 -9.71
CA HIS A 104 -4.81 8.46 -8.69
C HIS A 104 -5.59 7.22 -9.16
N GLN A 105 -4.91 6.34 -9.88
CA GLN A 105 -5.50 5.11 -10.40
C GLN A 105 -4.86 3.92 -9.71
N MET A 106 -5.69 2.99 -9.34
CA MET A 106 -5.31 1.66 -8.89
C MET A 106 -5.59 0.67 -10.02
N GLY A 107 -4.63 -0.18 -10.35
CA GLY A 107 -4.80 -1.30 -11.25
C GLY A 107 -4.90 -2.59 -10.46
N VAL A 108 -5.83 -3.46 -10.82
CA VAL A 108 -5.95 -4.80 -10.23
C VAL A 108 -5.83 -5.84 -11.33
N TYR A 109 -4.93 -6.81 -11.14
CA TYR A 109 -4.83 -8.00 -11.98
C TYR A 109 -5.26 -9.19 -11.15
N LEU A 110 -6.42 -9.75 -11.46
CA LEU A 110 -6.95 -10.91 -10.74
C LEU A 110 -6.12 -12.15 -11.04
N ASN A 111 -5.79 -12.88 -9.99
CA ASN A 111 -5.07 -14.15 -10.10
C ASN A 111 -6.02 -15.25 -10.60
N THR A 112 -5.78 -15.68 -11.85
CA THR A 112 -6.52 -16.73 -12.53
C THR A 112 -5.75 -18.04 -12.61
N THR A 113 -4.71 -18.21 -11.78
CA THR A 113 -3.87 -19.41 -11.73
C THR A 113 -4.71 -20.67 -11.55
N GLU A 114 -4.44 -21.68 -12.39
CA GLU A 114 -5.03 -23.01 -12.30
C GLU A 114 -3.95 -24.08 -12.44
N ASN A 115 -3.93 -25.08 -11.56
CA ASN A 115 -3.03 -26.24 -11.65
C ASN A 115 -1.55 -25.86 -11.85
N ASP A 116 -1.03 -24.95 -11.04
CA ASP A 116 0.35 -24.41 -11.08
C ASP A 116 0.68 -23.58 -12.34
N ASP A 117 -0.29 -23.35 -13.25
CA ASP A 117 -0.13 -22.46 -14.40
C ASP A 117 -0.50 -21.03 -14.00
N VAL A 118 0.51 -20.25 -13.63
CA VAL A 118 0.32 -18.89 -13.12
C VAL A 118 -0.16 -17.97 -14.22
N SER A 119 -1.30 -17.36 -13.97
CA SER A 119 -1.94 -16.44 -14.93
C SER A 119 -2.72 -15.34 -14.21
N PHE A 120 -2.89 -14.21 -14.89
CA PHE A 120 -3.62 -13.06 -14.38
C PHE A 120 -4.62 -12.54 -15.43
N SER A 121 -5.67 -11.90 -14.96
CA SER A 121 -6.64 -11.22 -15.82
C SER A 121 -6.01 -10.03 -16.56
N ASN A 122 -6.76 -9.45 -17.49
CA ASN A 122 -6.47 -8.10 -17.94
C ASN A 122 -6.62 -7.12 -16.77
N LYS A 123 -5.88 -6.01 -16.83
CA LYS A 123 -5.94 -4.95 -15.82
C LYS A 123 -7.36 -4.41 -15.68
N ILE A 124 -7.84 -4.37 -14.46
CA ILE A 124 -9.04 -3.65 -14.04
C ILE A 124 -8.58 -2.33 -13.44
N ILE A 125 -9.08 -1.22 -13.94
CA ILE A 125 -8.72 0.11 -13.45
C ILE A 125 -9.81 0.55 -12.48
N ILE A 126 -9.39 0.90 -11.26
CA ILE A 126 -10.22 1.54 -10.25
C ILE A 126 -9.82 3.02 -10.24
N GLU A 127 -10.77 3.86 -10.60
CA GLU A 127 -10.60 5.32 -10.62
C GLU A 127 -11.32 5.91 -9.41
N ASP A 128 -10.72 6.90 -8.79
CA ASP A 128 -11.39 7.70 -7.81
C ASP A 128 -12.31 8.69 -8.53
N ASP A 129 -13.61 8.44 -8.53
CA ASP A 129 -14.64 9.17 -9.31
C ASP A 129 -15.18 10.41 -8.57
N ASP A 130 -14.64 10.78 -7.42
CA ASP A 130 -15.18 11.89 -6.64
C ASP A 130 -14.79 13.27 -7.17
N GLY A 131 -13.90 13.35 -8.15
CA GLY A 131 -13.51 14.58 -8.84
C GLY A 131 -12.88 15.64 -7.92
N THR A 132 -12.51 15.30 -6.69
CA THR A 132 -11.94 16.24 -5.72
C THR A 132 -10.48 16.55 -5.95
N TYR A 133 -9.82 15.77 -6.83
CA TYR A 133 -8.40 15.95 -7.16
C TYR A 133 -8.18 16.86 -8.37
N THR A 134 -8.64 18.12 -8.30
CA THR A 134 -8.48 19.07 -9.41
C THR A 134 -7.13 19.78 -9.44
N ASP A 135 -6.26 19.63 -8.43
CA ASP A 135 -5.00 20.36 -8.35
C ASP A 135 -3.77 19.44 -8.31
N GLY A 136 -3.50 18.91 -9.44
CA GLY A 136 -2.44 18.13 -10.02
C GLY A 136 -0.99 18.27 -9.59
N TRP A 137 -0.61 18.22 -8.31
CA TRP A 137 0.80 18.19 -7.90
C TRP A 137 1.07 17.24 -6.73
N LEU A 138 0.66 15.99 -6.84
CA LEU A 138 0.91 15.00 -5.80
C LEU A 138 2.17 14.18 -6.09
N TYR A 139 3.28 14.64 -5.54
CA TYR A 139 4.52 13.88 -5.40
C TYR A 139 4.60 13.14 -4.05
N VAL A 140 3.50 12.87 -3.41
CA VAL A 140 3.47 12.10 -2.18
C VAL A 140 2.86 10.75 -2.47
N ASP A 141 3.47 9.76 -1.98
CA ASP A 141 3.41 8.35 -2.20
C ASP A 141 2.35 7.69 -1.29
N PRO A 142 1.06 7.77 -1.61
CA PRO A 142 0.06 7.12 -0.78
C PRO A 142 0.03 5.63 -1.12
N ARG A 143 0.78 4.83 -0.36
CA ARG A 143 0.57 3.39 -0.36
C ARG A 143 -0.72 3.13 0.41
N PRO A 144 -1.80 2.64 -0.20
CA PRO A 144 -2.98 2.25 0.54
C PRO A 144 -2.65 1.09 1.48
N ALA A 145 -3.34 1.05 2.60
CA ALA A 145 -3.36 -0.11 3.48
C ALA A 145 -4.63 -0.92 3.22
N PHE A 146 -4.51 -2.24 3.30
CA PHE A 146 -5.60 -3.17 3.02
C PHE A 146 -5.81 -4.11 4.20
N ALA A 147 -7.04 -4.24 4.67
CA ALA A 147 -7.46 -5.22 5.65
C ALA A 147 -8.99 -5.32 5.69
N ASP A 148 -9.52 -6.42 6.24
CA ASP A 148 -10.92 -6.51 6.64
C ASP A 148 -11.14 -5.65 7.90
N LEU A 149 -11.68 -4.45 7.72
CA LEU A 149 -11.84 -3.46 8.79
C LEU A 149 -13.17 -3.56 9.51
N ASN A 150 -14.17 -4.19 8.89
CA ASN A 150 -15.51 -4.32 9.41
C ASN A 150 -15.88 -5.76 9.83
N GLY A 151 -15.03 -6.74 9.53
CA GLY A 151 -15.24 -8.15 9.89
C GLY A 151 -16.16 -8.90 8.93
N ASP A 152 -16.40 -8.40 7.71
CA ASP A 152 -17.26 -9.03 6.71
C ASP A 152 -16.55 -10.10 5.85
N GLY A 153 -15.23 -10.19 5.98
CA GLY A 153 -14.36 -11.12 5.26
C GLY A 153 -13.80 -10.61 3.94
N MET A 154 -14.15 -9.40 3.52
CA MET A 154 -13.57 -8.72 2.36
C MET A 154 -12.46 -7.77 2.79
N ILE A 155 -11.49 -7.58 1.91
CA ILE A 155 -10.34 -6.69 2.20
C ILE A 155 -10.67 -5.26 1.82
N ASP A 156 -10.94 -4.41 2.81
CA ASP A 156 -11.19 -2.98 2.66
C ASP A 156 -9.91 -2.20 2.35
N MET A 157 -10.04 -0.96 1.91
CA MET A 157 -8.92 -0.09 1.54
C MET A 157 -8.94 1.22 2.34
N VAL A 158 -7.76 1.59 2.84
CA VAL A 158 -7.50 2.90 3.44
C VAL A 158 -6.44 3.62 2.63
N THR A 159 -6.71 4.83 2.24
CA THR A 159 -5.74 5.69 1.58
C THR A 159 -5.75 7.09 2.17
N THR A 160 -4.74 7.88 1.88
CA THR A 160 -4.62 9.25 2.35
C THR A 160 -4.50 10.18 1.15
N ALA A 161 -5.10 11.35 1.24
CA ALA A 161 -4.93 12.37 0.23
C ALA A 161 -4.03 13.48 0.70
N TYR A 162 -3.24 13.98 -0.23
CA TYR A 162 -2.54 15.23 -0.08
C TYR A 162 -3.40 16.34 -0.69
N SER A 163 -3.83 17.28 0.11
CA SER A 163 -4.38 18.53 -0.39
C SER A 163 -3.85 19.66 0.47
N THR A 164 -3.67 20.82 -0.13
CA THR A 164 -3.17 22.03 0.56
C THR A 164 -4.01 22.45 1.76
N ASP A 165 -5.25 21.96 1.85
CA ASP A 165 -6.22 22.37 2.86
C ASP A 165 -6.75 21.24 3.74
N ARG A 166 -6.42 19.96 3.47
CA ARG A 166 -7.01 18.79 4.15
C ARG A 166 -6.02 17.66 4.37
N ARG A 167 -6.18 16.99 5.50
CA ARG A 167 -5.50 15.76 5.88
C ARG A 167 -6.52 14.65 5.95
N ASP A 168 -7.06 14.30 4.82
CA ASP A 168 -8.16 13.35 4.79
C ASP A 168 -7.61 11.93 4.66
N VAL A 169 -8.17 11.05 5.46
CA VAL A 169 -8.04 9.61 5.35
C VAL A 169 -9.33 9.11 4.72
N TYR A 170 -9.21 8.46 3.60
CA TYR A 170 -10.32 7.89 2.85
C TYR A 170 -10.42 6.40 3.15
N ILE A 171 -11.59 5.94 3.53
CA ILE A 171 -11.85 4.58 3.92
C ILE A 171 -12.93 4.02 3.00
N TYR A 172 -12.56 2.97 2.27
CA TYR A 172 -13.42 2.33 1.28
C TYR A 172 -13.76 0.92 1.74
N SER A 173 -15.04 0.58 1.72
CA SER A 173 -15.47 -0.81 1.83
C SER A 173 -15.30 -1.53 0.50
N ASN A 174 -14.85 -2.76 0.58
CA ASN A 174 -14.75 -3.63 -0.59
C ASN A 174 -16.09 -4.31 -0.84
N ILE A 175 -16.75 -3.93 -1.91
CA ILE A 175 -18.02 -4.53 -2.37
C ILE A 175 -17.84 -5.42 -3.59
N SER A 176 -16.60 -5.88 -3.83
CA SER A 176 -16.25 -6.73 -4.97
C SER A 176 -16.95 -8.08 -4.92
N THR A 177 -17.05 -8.67 -6.08
CA THR A 177 -17.44 -10.08 -6.29
C THR A 177 -16.34 -10.78 -7.08
N GLU A 178 -16.41 -12.09 -7.24
CA GLU A 178 -15.44 -12.83 -8.06
C GLU A 178 -15.27 -12.28 -9.48
N GLU A 179 -16.31 -11.65 -10.04
CA GLU A 179 -16.34 -11.17 -11.42
C GLU A 179 -16.20 -9.65 -11.56
N ASN A 180 -16.45 -8.89 -10.49
CA ASN A 180 -16.44 -7.43 -10.53
C ASN A 180 -15.72 -6.84 -9.32
N ILE A 181 -14.73 -6.02 -9.57
CA ILE A 181 -13.99 -5.31 -8.51
C ILE A 181 -14.57 -3.92 -8.34
N ASP A 182 -15.00 -3.63 -7.10
CA ASP A 182 -15.61 -2.36 -6.77
C ASP A 182 -15.35 -1.98 -5.31
N PHE A 183 -15.11 -0.70 -5.07
CA PHE A 183 -14.89 -0.12 -3.74
C PHE A 183 -15.83 1.06 -3.54
N ASN A 184 -16.50 1.06 -2.41
CA ASN A 184 -17.41 2.14 -2.03
C ASN A 184 -16.75 3.05 -0.99
N LEU A 185 -16.64 4.35 -1.27
CA LEU A 185 -16.15 5.32 -0.28
C LEU A 185 -17.19 5.47 0.84
N GLU A 186 -16.84 4.99 2.03
CA GLU A 186 -17.72 5.02 3.20
C GLU A 186 -17.47 6.24 4.09
N LEU A 187 -16.20 6.54 4.33
CA LEU A 187 -15.82 7.57 5.28
C LEU A 187 -14.65 8.42 4.78
N ILE A 188 -14.72 9.71 5.11
CA ILE A 188 -13.59 10.63 5.05
C ILE A 188 -13.36 11.15 6.45
N VAL A 189 -12.18 10.86 7.03
CA VAL A 189 -11.82 11.25 8.39
C VAL A 189 -10.59 12.14 8.36
N GLN A 190 -10.65 13.29 9.04
CA GLN A 190 -9.50 14.19 9.14
C GLN A 190 -8.46 13.62 10.11
N SER A 191 -7.24 13.41 9.65
CA SER A 191 -6.13 12.87 10.46
C SER A 191 -5.48 13.91 11.36
N GLY A 192 -6.03 14.97 11.72
CA GLY A 192 -5.40 16.01 12.55
C GLY A 192 -6.26 16.57 13.65
N GLY A 193 -7.52 16.12 13.76
CA GLY A 193 -8.49 16.70 14.68
C GLY A 193 -8.83 18.17 14.36
N GLU A 194 -9.86 18.69 14.99
CA GLU A 194 -10.21 20.12 14.92
C GLU A 194 -9.26 20.93 15.83
N HIS A 195 -8.07 21.26 15.37
CA HIS A 195 -7.26 22.28 16.03
C HIS A 195 -7.51 23.63 15.38
N ALA A 196 -8.39 24.42 15.99
CA ALA A 196 -8.75 25.78 15.56
C ALA A 196 -7.59 26.79 15.57
N ASP A 197 -6.46 26.43 16.17
CA ASP A 197 -5.29 27.31 16.36
C ASP A 197 -4.14 27.05 15.38
N TRP A 198 -4.34 26.19 14.40
CA TRP A 198 -3.28 25.82 13.46
C TRP A 198 -3.28 26.76 12.27
N PRO A 199 -2.10 27.29 11.90
CA PRO A 199 -2.03 28.18 10.74
C PRO A 199 -2.49 27.43 9.49
N THR A 200 -3.48 27.97 8.79
CA THR A 200 -4.04 27.42 7.55
C THR A 200 -3.09 27.56 6.36
N ASP A 201 -1.90 28.13 6.56
CA ASP A 201 -0.97 28.53 5.50
C ASP A 201 0.13 27.49 5.23
N TYR A 202 0.05 26.28 5.79
CA TYR A 202 1.07 25.26 5.63
C TYR A 202 0.51 24.00 4.96
N ASP A 203 1.24 23.53 3.95
CA ASP A 203 0.97 22.26 3.28
C ASP A 203 1.24 21.09 4.23
N TRP A 204 0.20 20.48 4.72
CA TRP A 204 0.27 19.30 5.58
C TRP A 204 -0.05 18.06 4.72
N SER A 205 0.71 16.99 4.91
CA SER A 205 0.50 15.75 4.19
C SER A 205 0.21 14.63 5.17
N ALA A 206 -0.80 13.85 4.90
CA ALA A 206 -0.99 12.54 5.47
C ALA A 206 -0.24 11.54 4.58
N TYR A 207 0.65 10.74 5.19
CA TYR A 207 1.45 9.74 4.47
C TYR A 207 0.84 8.35 4.65
N SER A 208 1.39 7.38 3.93
CA SER A 208 0.92 5.99 3.90
C SER A 208 0.36 5.52 5.23
N PRO A 209 -0.90 5.08 5.30
CA PRO A 209 -1.50 4.57 6.51
C PRO A 209 -0.90 3.23 6.90
N ALA A 210 -0.82 2.95 8.20
CA ALA A 210 -0.56 1.63 8.75
C ALA A 210 -1.78 1.16 9.55
N LEU A 211 -1.96 -0.15 9.64
CA LEU A 211 -3.07 -0.77 10.35
C LEU A 211 -2.55 -1.65 11.49
N ALA A 212 -3.06 -1.46 12.69
CA ALA A 212 -2.76 -2.30 13.85
C ALA A 212 -3.84 -2.14 14.93
N ASP A 213 -4.08 -3.18 15.70
CA ASP A 213 -4.90 -3.14 16.91
C ASP A 213 -4.08 -2.49 18.05
N ILE A 214 -4.22 -1.17 18.18
CA ILE A 214 -3.41 -0.38 19.14
C ILE A 214 -3.95 -0.48 20.57
N ASP A 215 -5.27 -0.56 20.71
CA ASP A 215 -5.90 -0.58 22.04
C ASP A 215 -6.21 -2.00 22.56
N GLY A 216 -6.03 -3.04 21.74
CA GLY A 216 -6.21 -4.44 22.10
C GLY A 216 -7.66 -4.90 22.08
N ASP A 217 -8.55 -4.23 21.34
CA ASP A 217 -9.95 -4.56 21.22
C ASP A 217 -10.25 -5.62 20.15
N GLY A 218 -9.24 -5.99 19.36
CA GLY A 218 -9.31 -6.98 18.28
C GLY A 218 -9.65 -6.40 16.92
N LYS A 219 -9.81 -5.09 16.78
CA LYS A 219 -10.02 -4.40 15.51
C LYS A 219 -8.76 -3.64 15.11
N LEU A 220 -8.56 -3.51 13.81
CA LEU A 220 -7.43 -2.75 13.30
C LEU A 220 -7.74 -1.25 13.27
N ASP A 221 -6.95 -0.47 14.02
CA ASP A 221 -6.95 0.98 13.99
C ASP A 221 -6.11 1.50 12.83
N ILE A 222 -6.35 2.75 12.42
CA ILE A 222 -5.57 3.41 11.38
C ILE A 222 -4.55 4.35 12.02
N ILE A 223 -3.29 4.17 11.69
CA ILE A 223 -2.20 5.03 12.12
C ILE A 223 -1.66 5.78 10.91
N VAL A 224 -1.59 7.11 11.00
CA VAL A 224 -1.14 7.98 9.92
C VAL A 224 0.00 8.85 10.38
N ALA A 225 1.11 8.85 9.63
CA ALA A 225 2.16 9.84 9.80
C ALA A 225 1.71 11.16 9.16
N ASN A 226 1.72 12.22 9.95
CA ASN A 226 1.47 13.56 9.46
C ASN A 226 2.79 14.30 9.33
N GLY A 227 3.13 14.70 8.12
CA GLY A 227 4.30 15.51 7.83
C GLY A 227 3.93 16.90 7.38
N THR A 228 4.93 17.77 7.38
CA THR A 228 4.81 19.12 6.82
C THR A 228 5.87 19.33 5.75
N CYS A 229 5.71 20.36 4.94
CA CYS A 229 6.73 20.78 3.98
C CYS A 229 8.09 21.01 4.66
N ILE A 230 9.17 20.98 3.89
CA ILE A 230 10.52 21.26 4.37
C ILE A 230 10.56 22.63 5.05
N GLY A 231 10.86 22.67 6.33
CA GLY A 231 10.92 23.89 7.14
C GLY A 231 9.65 24.27 7.88
N CYS A 232 8.60 23.47 7.80
CA CYS A 232 7.35 23.63 8.51
C CYS A 232 7.28 22.65 9.69
N SER A 233 6.83 23.07 10.82
CA SER A 233 6.59 22.23 12.01
C SER A 233 5.14 22.39 12.45
N PRO A 234 4.56 21.40 13.08
CA PRO A 234 5.06 20.13 13.58
C PRO A 234 4.73 18.93 12.68
N SER A 235 5.51 17.84 12.77
CA SER A 235 5.14 16.51 12.29
C SER A 235 4.64 15.66 13.47
N GLY A 236 3.80 14.68 13.21
CA GLY A 236 3.22 13.84 14.26
C GLY A 236 2.57 12.58 13.74
N ILE A 237 1.94 11.86 14.63
CA ILE A 237 1.20 10.64 14.34
C ILE A 237 -0.25 10.85 14.74
N SER A 238 -1.18 10.44 13.90
CA SER A 238 -2.61 10.36 14.23
C SER A 238 -3.03 8.92 14.34
N ILE A 239 -3.87 8.61 15.30
CA ILE A 239 -4.51 7.32 15.46
C ILE A 239 -6.01 7.52 15.34
N LEU A 240 -6.62 6.79 14.42
CA LEU A 240 -8.06 6.70 14.24
C LEU A 240 -8.51 5.33 14.77
N ARG A 241 -9.23 5.34 15.86
CA ARG A 241 -9.75 4.14 16.49
C ARG A 241 -10.86 3.54 15.67
N ASN A 242 -10.80 2.24 15.46
CA ASN A 242 -11.82 1.50 14.72
C ASN A 242 -13.05 1.21 15.61
N THR A 243 -14.16 1.85 15.29
CA THR A 243 -15.45 1.64 15.95
C THR A 243 -16.43 0.88 15.06
N SER A 244 -15.96 0.26 13.98
CA SER A 244 -16.77 -0.49 13.01
C SER A 244 -17.58 -1.61 13.66
N THR A 245 -18.66 -1.96 13.00
CA THR A 245 -19.50 -3.12 13.31
C THR A 245 -19.55 -4.02 12.08
N ASP A 246 -20.05 -5.26 12.21
CA ASP A 246 -20.17 -6.22 11.10
C ASP A 246 -20.93 -5.67 9.86
N SER A 247 -21.53 -4.50 9.94
CA SER A 247 -22.36 -3.94 8.88
C SER A 247 -22.03 -2.48 8.52
N GLU A 248 -21.12 -1.84 9.23
CA GLU A 248 -20.82 -0.41 9.04
C GLU A 248 -19.40 -0.10 9.47
N LEU A 249 -18.64 0.55 8.58
CA LEU A 249 -17.33 1.10 8.91
C LEU A 249 -17.48 2.34 9.78
N GLY A 250 -16.69 2.42 10.85
CA GLY A 250 -16.68 3.57 11.76
C GLY A 250 -15.28 3.81 12.31
N PHE A 251 -14.86 5.07 12.31
CA PHE A 251 -13.58 5.46 12.88
C PHE A 251 -13.71 6.77 13.64
N GLU A 252 -13.09 6.82 14.80
CA GLU A 252 -13.02 8.00 15.65
C GLU A 252 -11.57 8.43 15.84
N TYR A 253 -11.35 9.74 15.77
CA TYR A 253 -10.04 10.30 16.06
C TYR A 253 -9.76 10.24 17.57
N GLU A 254 -8.73 9.51 17.96
CA GLU A 254 -8.38 9.32 19.37
C GLU A 254 -7.13 10.09 19.78
N TYR A 255 -6.10 10.12 18.94
CA TYR A 255 -4.80 10.59 19.39
C TYR A 255 -3.99 11.27 18.29
N SER A 256 -3.31 12.37 18.66
CA SER A 256 -2.20 12.90 17.89
C SER A 256 -1.08 13.34 18.84
N ASP A 257 0.11 12.89 18.57
CA ASP A 257 1.32 13.45 19.22
C ASP A 257 2.14 14.19 18.16
N PHE A 258 2.42 15.45 18.45
CA PHE A 258 3.16 16.32 17.54
C PHE A 258 4.50 16.66 18.17
N TYR A 259 5.55 16.07 17.65
CA TYR A 259 6.89 16.43 18.04
C TYR A 259 7.34 17.66 17.27
N GLN A 260 7.64 18.74 17.96
CA GLN A 260 8.35 19.88 17.36
C GLN A 260 9.81 19.47 17.11
N TYR A 261 10.08 18.80 16.02
CA TYR A 261 11.43 18.66 15.54
C TYR A 261 11.84 19.93 14.79
N GLN A 262 12.91 20.59 15.25
CA GLN A 262 13.52 21.74 14.57
C GLN A 262 14.37 21.30 13.37
N SER A 263 14.09 20.18 12.72
CA SER A 263 14.85 19.70 11.58
C SER A 263 13.93 19.48 10.38
N ASN A 264 14.46 19.77 9.19
CA ASN A 264 13.83 19.59 7.87
C ASN A 264 13.54 18.10 7.54
N SER A 265 13.04 17.31 8.49
CA SER A 265 12.73 15.90 8.27
C SER A 265 11.24 15.74 8.05
N VAL A 266 10.90 15.08 6.97
CA VAL A 266 9.55 14.66 6.61
C VAL A 266 9.42 13.19 7.01
N SER A 267 8.42 12.85 7.84
CA SER A 267 8.09 11.44 8.09
C SER A 267 7.36 10.90 6.87
N VAL A 268 7.89 9.87 6.24
CA VAL A 268 7.34 9.33 4.98
C VAL A 268 6.68 7.96 5.13
N GLY A 269 6.60 7.41 6.32
CA GLY A 269 5.95 6.13 6.58
C GLY A 269 6.00 5.74 8.04
N ILE A 270 5.14 4.81 8.41
CA ILE A 270 5.09 4.19 9.74
C ILE A 270 5.24 2.69 9.58
N GLY A 271 6.15 2.10 10.35
CA GLY A 271 6.22 0.67 10.57
C GLY A 271 5.54 0.29 11.88
N VAL A 272 4.82 -0.81 11.88
CA VAL A 272 4.16 -1.34 13.08
C VAL A 272 4.62 -2.78 13.32
N SER A 273 5.13 -3.07 14.51
CA SER A 273 5.56 -4.42 14.90
C SER A 273 5.73 -4.48 16.42
N ASP A 274 5.54 -5.65 17.03
CA ASP A 274 5.94 -5.91 18.41
C ASP A 274 7.46 -6.11 18.48
N LEU A 275 8.20 -5.04 18.77
CA LEU A 275 9.66 -5.03 18.79
C LEU A 275 10.24 -5.55 20.09
N ASN A 276 9.50 -5.45 21.20
CA ASN A 276 9.95 -5.82 22.52
C ASN A 276 9.43 -7.18 22.99
N GLY A 277 8.48 -7.79 22.26
CA GLY A 277 7.89 -9.11 22.55
C GLY A 277 6.84 -9.09 23.66
N ASP A 278 6.19 -7.95 23.92
CA ASP A 278 5.19 -7.81 24.98
C ASP A 278 3.76 -8.07 24.48
N GLY A 279 3.59 -8.37 23.19
CA GLY A 279 2.32 -8.66 22.53
C GLY A 279 1.55 -7.41 22.11
N LYS A 280 2.15 -6.23 22.17
CA LYS A 280 1.56 -4.98 21.71
C LYS A 280 2.31 -4.43 20.51
N PRO A 281 1.62 -3.73 19.61
CA PRO A 281 2.27 -3.07 18.49
C PRO A 281 3.09 -1.86 18.96
N ASP A 282 4.37 -1.83 18.56
CA ASP A 282 5.25 -0.67 18.67
C ASP A 282 5.26 0.09 17.33
N LEU A 283 5.49 1.39 17.36
CA LEU A 283 5.56 2.25 16.20
C LEU A 283 7.00 2.65 15.89
N LEU A 284 7.35 2.58 14.58
CA LEU A 284 8.67 2.92 14.02
C LEU A 284 8.59 4.11 13.09
#